data_0fc3c2011230b5d7b2eddd1b9fa583cc
#
_entry.id   0fc3c2011230b5d7b2eddd1b9fa583cc
#
_cell.length_a   1.000
_cell.length_b   1.000
_cell.length_c   1.000
_cell.angle_alpha   90.00
_cell.angle_beta   90.00
_cell.angle_gamma   90.00
#
_symmetry.space_group_name_H-M   'P 1'
#
loop_
_entity.id
_entity.type
_entity.pdbx_description
1 polymer ?
#
loop_
_entity_poly.entity_id
_entity_poly.type
_entity_poly.pdbx_seq_one_letter_code
_entity_poly.pdbx_strand_id
1 'polypeptide(L)'
;MQVTRLEDHIYLIDAETAGIKNFIASYIIKGSKVAMVETGPTSSVPNLLTGLEQLNVKLGDIAYVAVSHIHLDHSGGVGTLLKRLPNAKVIVHQRGAAHLAHPEKLWEQSKMVLGRITDLYGAPEPVPENRIIPATDGMSFDLGNNVKLKVVETLGHASHHQSYYEELSRSVFPGDAAGIYIQESDVIVPTTPPPLRLDVAFESINKLMDLRPKSLFYSHFGKADNALEKLQTYKRQLALWAKIAKQGLEKQEDIEAIGKRIVENDSALRKALDYVKIHPVLGDTVLSNSVQGVVDYVAKYGTVPET
;
A
#
# COMPACT_ATOMS: atom_id res chain seq x y z
N MET A 1 0.32 10.43 -18.80
CA MET A 1 1.04 9.65 -17.76
C MET A 1 2.24 10.45 -17.28
N GLN A 2 2.46 10.50 -15.98
CA GLN A 2 3.53 11.28 -15.37
C GLN A 2 4.61 10.35 -14.82
N VAL A 3 5.88 10.61 -15.19
CA VAL A 3 7.06 10.00 -14.57
C VAL A 3 7.81 11.09 -13.81
N THR A 4 8.09 10.87 -12.54
CA THR A 4 8.75 11.84 -11.67
C THR A 4 10.02 11.25 -11.07
N ARG A 5 11.14 11.97 -11.16
CA ARG A 5 12.38 11.60 -10.46
C ARG A 5 12.25 12.04 -9.00
N LEU A 6 12.43 11.11 -8.07
CA LEU A 6 12.34 11.38 -6.62
C LEU A 6 13.73 11.45 -5.96
N GLU A 7 14.62 10.56 -6.39
CA GLU A 7 16.02 10.50 -5.97
C GLU A 7 16.88 10.20 -7.22
N ASP A 8 18.21 10.19 -7.10
CA ASP A 8 19.09 9.96 -8.25
C ASP A 8 18.80 8.63 -8.95
N HIS A 9 18.36 7.63 -8.21
CA HIS A 9 18.12 6.27 -8.69
C HIS A 9 16.68 5.80 -8.46
N ILE A 10 15.77 6.64 -7.95
CA ILE A 10 14.37 6.29 -7.69
C ILE A 10 13.44 7.20 -8.49
N TYR A 11 12.51 6.59 -9.21
CA TYR A 11 11.51 7.25 -10.04
C TYR A 11 10.12 6.74 -9.69
N LEU A 12 9.13 7.63 -9.75
CA LEU A 12 7.73 7.30 -9.62
C LEU A 12 7.08 7.30 -11.00
N ILE A 13 6.29 6.28 -11.26
CA ILE A 13 5.34 6.20 -12.38
C ILE A 13 3.94 6.30 -11.77
N ASP A 14 3.17 7.33 -12.14
CA ASP A 14 1.73 7.34 -11.85
C ASP A 14 1.07 6.28 -12.72
N ALA A 15 0.50 5.26 -12.08
CA ALA A 15 -0.12 4.14 -12.79
C ALA A 15 -1.40 4.56 -13.54
N GLU A 16 -1.97 5.74 -13.24
CA GLU A 16 -3.22 6.27 -13.81
C GLU A 16 -4.30 5.18 -13.96
N THR A 17 -4.48 4.40 -12.90
CA THR A 17 -5.39 3.26 -12.85
C THR A 17 -6.80 3.69 -13.27
N ALA A 18 -7.34 3.08 -14.32
CA ALA A 18 -8.64 3.45 -14.90
C ALA A 18 -8.77 4.96 -15.24
N GLY A 19 -7.66 5.62 -15.57
CA GLY A 19 -7.61 7.06 -15.86
C GLY A 19 -7.55 7.95 -14.61
N ILE A 20 -7.50 7.39 -13.41
CA ILE A 20 -7.42 8.12 -12.14
C ILE A 20 -5.95 8.49 -11.88
N LYS A 21 -5.65 9.78 -11.86
CA LYS A 21 -4.32 10.30 -11.56
C LYS A 21 -4.09 10.40 -10.05
N ASN A 22 -2.80 10.34 -9.67
CA ASN A 22 -2.36 10.50 -8.28
C ASN A 22 -3.06 9.53 -7.31
N PHE A 23 -3.33 8.30 -7.77
CA PHE A 23 -4.01 7.31 -6.95
C PHE A 23 -3.12 6.11 -6.62
N ILE A 24 -2.47 5.50 -7.63
CA ILE A 24 -1.55 4.37 -7.43
C ILE A 24 -0.20 4.72 -8.05
N ALA A 25 0.83 4.70 -7.21
CA ALA A 25 2.20 4.94 -7.57
C ALA A 25 2.95 3.60 -7.70
N SER A 26 3.70 3.45 -8.78
CA SER A 26 4.72 2.42 -8.94
C SER A 26 6.09 3.07 -8.90
N TYR A 27 7.06 2.43 -8.27
CA TYR A 27 8.39 2.99 -8.11
C TYR A 27 9.42 2.15 -8.84
N ILE A 28 10.34 2.81 -9.56
CA ILE A 28 11.45 2.19 -10.26
C ILE A 28 12.74 2.54 -9.56
N ILE A 29 13.45 1.52 -9.10
CA ILE A 29 14.73 1.65 -8.38
C ILE A 29 15.83 1.11 -9.30
N LYS A 30 16.77 1.99 -9.67
CA LYS A 30 17.86 1.68 -10.62
C LYS A 30 19.18 1.46 -9.89
N GLY A 31 19.66 0.22 -9.88
CA GLY A 31 21.04 -0.14 -9.60
C GLY A 31 21.72 -0.62 -10.89
N SER A 32 22.58 -1.64 -10.82
CA SER A 32 22.99 -2.43 -11.98
C SER A 32 21.90 -3.40 -12.44
N LYS A 33 20.96 -3.69 -11.56
CA LYS A 33 19.65 -4.32 -11.81
C LYS A 33 18.57 -3.33 -11.47
N VAL A 34 17.40 -3.51 -12.04
CA VAL A 34 16.22 -2.66 -11.76
C VAL A 34 15.23 -3.43 -10.91
N ALA A 35 14.67 -2.78 -9.91
CA ALA A 35 13.48 -3.25 -9.21
C ALA A 35 12.31 -2.30 -9.46
N MET A 36 11.11 -2.88 -9.51
CA MET A 36 9.83 -2.16 -9.48
C MET A 36 9.16 -2.45 -8.15
N VAL A 37 8.67 -1.43 -7.46
CA VAL A 37 7.85 -1.58 -6.25
C VAL A 37 6.42 -1.17 -6.60
N GLU A 38 5.46 -2.06 -6.37
CA GLU A 38 4.05 -2.01 -6.73
C GLU A 38 3.78 -2.07 -8.23
N THR A 39 2.69 -2.73 -8.60
CA THR A 39 2.24 -2.80 -9.99
C THR A 39 0.89 -2.13 -10.23
N GLY A 40 0.16 -1.85 -9.14
CA GLY A 40 -1.25 -1.56 -9.30
C GLY A 40 -2.04 -2.78 -9.80
N PRO A 41 -3.30 -2.57 -10.18
CA PRO A 41 -4.14 -3.62 -10.77
C PRO A 41 -3.74 -3.92 -12.23
N THR A 42 -4.36 -4.95 -12.80
CA THR A 42 -4.12 -5.36 -14.19
C THR A 42 -4.29 -4.22 -15.21
N SER A 43 -5.28 -3.35 -15.00
CA SER A 43 -5.54 -2.18 -15.86
C SER A 43 -4.42 -1.14 -15.87
N SER A 44 -3.52 -1.14 -14.89
CA SER A 44 -2.38 -0.21 -14.81
C SER A 44 -1.20 -0.63 -15.69
N VAL A 45 -1.12 -1.90 -16.10
CA VAL A 45 0.06 -2.46 -16.78
C VAL A 45 0.45 -1.70 -18.06
N PRO A 46 -0.47 -1.29 -18.94
CA PRO A 46 -0.09 -0.51 -20.13
C PRO A 46 0.63 0.80 -19.78
N ASN A 47 0.17 1.50 -18.74
CA ASN A 47 0.78 2.74 -18.28
C ASN A 47 2.17 2.49 -17.67
N LEU A 48 2.34 1.42 -16.89
CA LEU A 48 3.64 1.03 -16.35
C LEU A 48 4.66 0.76 -17.46
N LEU A 49 4.28 0.03 -18.50
CA LEU A 49 5.15 -0.24 -19.66
C LEU A 49 5.56 1.05 -20.37
N THR A 50 4.63 1.97 -20.57
CA THR A 50 4.92 3.29 -21.17
C THR A 50 5.86 4.11 -20.26
N GLY A 51 5.67 4.05 -18.93
CA GLY A 51 6.57 4.71 -17.97
C GLY A 51 7.99 4.15 -17.98
N LEU A 52 8.13 2.83 -18.08
CA LEU A 52 9.43 2.18 -18.24
C LEU A 52 10.14 2.61 -19.54
N GLU A 53 9.40 2.73 -20.63
CA GLU A 53 9.91 3.24 -21.91
C GLU A 53 10.41 4.69 -21.77
N GLN A 54 9.63 5.59 -21.17
CA GLN A 54 10.05 6.98 -20.90
C GLN A 54 11.30 7.07 -20.03
N LEU A 55 11.49 6.12 -19.10
CA LEU A 55 12.69 6.01 -18.28
C LEU A 55 13.86 5.34 -18.98
N ASN A 56 13.70 4.92 -20.24
CA ASN A 56 14.68 4.12 -20.99
C ASN A 56 15.12 2.85 -20.22
N VAL A 57 14.19 2.21 -19.50
CA VAL A 57 14.42 0.95 -18.79
C VAL A 57 14.13 -0.21 -19.74
N LYS A 58 15.14 -1.01 -20.03
CA LYS A 58 14.95 -2.24 -20.80
C LYS A 58 14.20 -3.27 -19.95
N LEU A 59 13.18 -3.88 -20.50
CA LEU A 59 12.34 -4.85 -19.78
C LEU A 59 13.15 -6.05 -19.24
N GLY A 60 14.26 -6.40 -19.92
CA GLY A 60 15.18 -7.45 -19.47
C GLY A 60 16.08 -7.06 -18.29
N ASP A 61 16.21 -5.77 -17.96
CA ASP A 61 17.03 -5.30 -16.85
C ASP A 61 16.26 -5.35 -15.53
N ILE A 62 14.92 -5.50 -15.59
CA ILE A 62 14.08 -5.62 -14.38
C ILE A 62 14.28 -7.01 -13.79
N ALA A 63 14.97 -7.05 -12.66
CA ALA A 63 15.25 -8.28 -11.92
C ALA A 63 14.15 -8.63 -10.91
N TYR A 64 13.50 -7.61 -10.34
CA TYR A 64 12.52 -7.81 -9.29
C TYR A 64 11.28 -6.92 -9.48
N VAL A 65 10.12 -7.52 -9.20
CA VAL A 65 8.85 -6.83 -8.95
C VAL A 65 8.51 -7.08 -7.49
N ALA A 66 8.53 -6.05 -6.66
CA ALA A 66 8.32 -6.13 -5.22
C ALA A 66 6.93 -5.59 -4.89
N VAL A 67 6.06 -6.39 -4.28
CA VAL A 67 4.72 -5.96 -3.89
C VAL A 67 4.60 -5.93 -2.37
N SER A 68 3.93 -4.90 -1.86
CA SER A 68 3.73 -4.77 -0.42
C SER A 68 2.78 -5.85 0.12
N HIS A 69 1.72 -6.13 -0.60
CA HIS A 69 0.75 -7.17 -0.26
C HIS A 69 -0.08 -7.57 -1.49
N ILE A 70 -1.03 -8.51 -1.32
CA ILE A 70 -1.73 -9.10 -2.47
C ILE A 70 -3.08 -8.44 -2.79
N HIS A 71 -3.47 -7.31 -2.19
CA HIS A 71 -4.65 -6.61 -2.67
C HIS A 71 -4.49 -6.21 -4.14
N LEU A 72 -5.61 -6.16 -4.88
CA LEU A 72 -5.57 -6.04 -6.35
C LEU A 72 -4.92 -4.74 -6.83
N ASP A 73 -5.08 -3.67 -6.08
CA ASP A 73 -4.53 -2.35 -6.36
C ASP A 73 -3.01 -2.24 -6.09
N HIS A 74 -2.40 -3.26 -5.52
CA HIS A 74 -0.94 -3.37 -5.34
C HIS A 74 -0.32 -4.43 -6.23
N SER A 75 -0.92 -5.62 -6.30
CA SER A 75 -0.33 -6.78 -6.96
C SER A 75 -1.12 -7.34 -8.14
N GLY A 76 -2.31 -6.80 -8.43
CA GLY A 76 -3.20 -7.35 -9.46
C GLY A 76 -2.57 -7.39 -10.85
N GLY A 77 -1.71 -6.43 -11.16
CA GLY A 77 -1.00 -6.35 -12.44
C GLY A 77 0.21 -7.28 -12.61
N VAL A 78 0.67 -7.93 -11.53
CA VAL A 78 1.92 -8.69 -11.54
C VAL A 78 1.95 -9.76 -12.62
N GLY A 79 0.93 -10.63 -12.69
CA GLY A 79 0.91 -11.75 -13.64
C GLY A 79 0.95 -11.26 -15.09
N THR A 80 0.16 -10.26 -15.43
CA THR A 80 0.13 -9.63 -16.75
C THR A 80 1.46 -8.96 -17.09
N LEU A 81 2.04 -8.22 -16.14
CA LEU A 81 3.31 -7.53 -16.33
C LEU A 81 4.47 -8.51 -16.57
N LEU A 82 4.53 -9.62 -15.82
CA LEU A 82 5.58 -10.62 -15.94
C LEU A 82 5.66 -11.29 -17.32
N LYS A 83 4.57 -11.30 -18.11
CA LYS A 83 4.62 -11.76 -19.51
C LYS A 83 5.53 -10.90 -20.39
N ARG A 84 5.77 -9.65 -19.97
CA ARG A 84 6.61 -8.68 -20.66
C ARG A 84 8.02 -8.57 -20.05
N LEU A 85 8.22 -9.05 -18.83
CA LEU A 85 9.47 -8.97 -18.07
C LEU A 85 10.16 -10.34 -18.03
N PRO A 86 11.07 -10.67 -18.97
CA PRO A 86 11.58 -12.03 -19.12
C PRO A 86 12.38 -12.53 -17.91
N ASN A 87 13.10 -11.63 -17.22
CA ASN A 87 14.04 -11.99 -16.16
C ASN A 87 13.54 -11.69 -14.74
N ALA A 88 12.41 -10.97 -14.61
CA ALA A 88 11.94 -10.52 -13.30
C ALA A 88 11.40 -11.66 -12.45
N LYS A 89 11.68 -11.62 -11.15
CA LYS A 89 11.02 -12.42 -10.11
C LYS A 89 10.18 -11.52 -9.22
N VAL A 90 9.11 -12.08 -8.64
CA VAL A 90 8.22 -11.34 -7.74
C VAL A 90 8.62 -11.57 -6.30
N ILE A 91 8.84 -10.48 -5.56
CA ILE A 91 9.04 -10.52 -4.12
C ILE A 91 7.69 -10.23 -3.47
N VAL A 92 7.18 -11.17 -2.69
CA VAL A 92 5.90 -11.07 -1.99
C VAL A 92 6.02 -11.73 -0.62
N HIS A 93 5.28 -11.23 0.36
CA HIS A 93 5.20 -11.88 1.68
C HIS A 93 4.83 -13.36 1.53
N GLN A 94 5.48 -14.25 2.28
CA GLN A 94 5.31 -15.70 2.14
C GLN A 94 3.84 -16.17 2.17
N ARG A 95 2.97 -15.52 2.98
CA ARG A 95 1.54 -15.83 3.05
C ARG A 95 0.76 -15.41 1.80
N GLY A 96 1.30 -14.50 1.00
CA GLY A 96 0.69 -14.03 -0.25
C GLY A 96 1.08 -14.88 -1.46
N ALA A 97 2.17 -15.64 -1.40
CA ALA A 97 2.77 -16.33 -2.54
C ALA A 97 1.79 -17.25 -3.30
N ALA A 98 1.06 -18.09 -2.58
CA ALA A 98 0.08 -19.00 -3.18
C ALA A 98 -1.07 -18.27 -3.88
N HIS A 99 -1.47 -17.10 -3.37
CA HIS A 99 -2.54 -16.29 -3.98
C HIS A 99 -2.09 -15.59 -5.27
N LEU A 100 -0.80 -15.33 -5.46
CA LEU A 100 -0.29 -14.85 -6.74
C LEU A 100 -0.17 -15.99 -7.76
N ALA A 101 0.18 -17.18 -7.32
CA ALA A 101 0.23 -18.35 -8.20
C ALA A 101 -1.17 -18.81 -8.64
N HIS A 102 -2.15 -18.73 -7.74
CA HIS A 102 -3.54 -19.17 -7.94
C HIS A 102 -4.51 -18.05 -7.52
N PRO A 103 -4.72 -17.01 -8.36
CA PRO A 103 -5.42 -15.79 -7.99
C PRO A 103 -6.96 -15.90 -7.99
N GLU A 104 -7.53 -17.03 -8.36
CA GLU A 104 -8.97 -17.20 -8.57
C GLU A 104 -9.76 -16.88 -7.29
N LYS A 105 -9.31 -17.41 -6.15
CA LYS A 105 -9.95 -17.15 -4.85
C LYS A 105 -9.82 -15.69 -4.43
N LEU A 106 -8.65 -15.09 -4.64
CA LEU A 106 -8.42 -13.66 -4.39
C LEU A 106 -9.38 -12.82 -5.22
N TRP A 107 -9.51 -13.13 -6.51
CA TRP A 107 -10.39 -12.43 -7.42
C TRP A 107 -11.86 -12.49 -6.98
N GLU A 108 -12.36 -13.71 -6.66
CA GLU A 108 -13.74 -13.87 -6.20
C GLU A 108 -14.02 -13.13 -4.89
N GLN A 109 -13.10 -13.16 -3.93
CA GLN A 109 -13.22 -12.41 -2.68
C GLN A 109 -13.19 -10.90 -2.91
N SER A 110 -12.31 -10.43 -3.80
CA SER A 110 -12.25 -9.00 -4.15
C SER A 110 -13.54 -8.51 -4.81
N LYS A 111 -14.17 -9.28 -5.66
CA LYS A 111 -15.48 -8.93 -6.26
C LYS A 111 -16.57 -8.74 -5.19
N MET A 112 -16.57 -9.59 -4.16
CA MET A 112 -17.54 -9.47 -3.06
C MET A 112 -17.33 -8.19 -2.23
N VAL A 113 -16.08 -7.78 -2.03
CA VAL A 113 -15.75 -6.63 -1.17
C VAL A 113 -15.77 -5.31 -1.93
N LEU A 114 -15.23 -5.29 -3.16
CA LEU A 114 -15.01 -4.06 -3.93
C LEU A 114 -16.12 -3.79 -4.97
N GLY A 115 -16.95 -4.80 -5.28
CA GLY A 115 -18.04 -4.64 -6.24
C GLY A 115 -17.55 -4.10 -7.60
N ARG A 116 -18.13 -2.97 -8.04
CA ARG A 116 -17.82 -2.35 -9.34
C ARG A 116 -16.36 -1.88 -9.49
N ILE A 117 -15.64 -1.68 -8.40
CA ILE A 117 -14.23 -1.28 -8.46
C ILE A 117 -13.39 -2.39 -9.14
N THR A 118 -13.77 -3.67 -9.01
CA THR A 118 -13.08 -4.75 -9.68
C THR A 118 -13.16 -4.66 -11.21
N ASP A 119 -14.23 -4.07 -11.77
CA ASP A 119 -14.34 -3.85 -13.22
C ASP A 119 -13.30 -2.83 -13.71
N LEU A 120 -12.95 -1.84 -12.86
CA LEU A 120 -11.89 -0.86 -13.14
C LEU A 120 -10.49 -1.49 -13.02
N TYR A 121 -10.32 -2.46 -12.13
CA TYR A 121 -9.02 -3.08 -11.87
C TYR A 121 -8.66 -4.17 -12.88
N GLY A 122 -9.65 -4.94 -13.35
CA GLY A 122 -9.43 -6.10 -14.19
C GLY A 122 -8.95 -7.31 -13.40
N ALA A 123 -9.21 -8.49 -13.93
CA ALA A 123 -8.85 -9.75 -13.28
C ALA A 123 -7.32 -9.93 -13.19
N PRO A 124 -6.78 -10.38 -12.05
CA PRO A 124 -5.37 -10.73 -11.93
C PRO A 124 -5.07 -12.00 -12.72
N GLU A 125 -3.87 -12.08 -13.30
CA GLU A 125 -3.38 -13.29 -13.96
C GLU A 125 -2.42 -14.06 -13.04
N PRO A 126 -2.35 -15.41 -13.18
CA PRO A 126 -1.46 -16.22 -12.36
C PRO A 126 0.02 -15.91 -12.60
N VAL A 127 0.80 -15.97 -11.55
CA VAL A 127 2.26 -15.84 -11.57
C VAL A 127 2.88 -17.25 -11.56
N PRO A 128 3.79 -17.60 -12.49
CA PRO A 128 4.49 -18.87 -12.41
C PRO A 128 5.23 -19.04 -11.07
N GLU A 129 5.04 -20.16 -10.39
CA GLU A 129 5.60 -20.41 -9.05
C GLU A 129 7.12 -20.24 -9.00
N ASN A 130 7.84 -20.66 -10.04
CA ASN A 130 9.30 -20.53 -10.14
C ASN A 130 9.78 -19.09 -10.29
N ARG A 131 8.87 -18.14 -10.48
CA ARG A 131 9.13 -16.71 -10.52
C ARG A 131 8.73 -15.98 -9.24
N ILE A 132 8.17 -16.68 -8.25
CA ILE A 132 7.79 -16.12 -6.95
C ILE A 132 8.94 -16.31 -5.96
N ILE A 133 9.28 -15.27 -5.24
CA ILE A 133 10.20 -15.28 -4.09
C ILE A 133 9.35 -14.98 -2.84
N PRO A 134 8.97 -16.03 -2.07
CA PRO A 134 8.32 -15.83 -0.79
C PRO A 134 9.30 -15.14 0.16
N ALA A 135 8.97 -13.91 0.57
CA ALA A 135 9.85 -13.11 1.40
C ALA A 135 9.46 -13.17 2.87
N THR A 136 10.46 -12.99 3.72
CA THR A 136 10.35 -12.89 5.17
C THR A 136 11.09 -11.64 5.67
N ASP A 137 10.79 -11.24 6.90
CA ASP A 137 11.41 -10.07 7.54
C ASP A 137 12.95 -10.11 7.47
N GLY A 138 13.54 -8.98 7.13
CA GLY A 138 15.00 -8.81 7.05
C GLY A 138 15.67 -9.31 5.76
N MET A 139 14.97 -10.02 4.85
CA MET A 139 15.54 -10.37 3.55
C MET A 139 15.98 -9.11 2.80
N SER A 140 17.12 -9.18 2.11
CA SER A 140 17.67 -8.06 1.36
C SER A 140 18.01 -8.46 -0.07
N PHE A 141 17.73 -7.57 -1.02
CA PHE A 141 17.95 -7.74 -2.44
C PHE A 141 18.93 -6.69 -2.94
N ASP A 142 20.09 -7.15 -3.36
CA ASP A 142 21.16 -6.29 -3.90
C ASP A 142 20.87 -5.98 -5.37
N LEU A 143 20.68 -4.70 -5.67
CA LEU A 143 20.48 -4.19 -7.03
C LEU A 143 21.80 -3.73 -7.67
N GLY A 144 22.92 -3.81 -6.96
CA GLY A 144 24.20 -3.26 -7.37
C GLY A 144 24.30 -1.74 -7.15
N ASN A 145 25.50 -1.18 -7.39
CA ASN A 145 25.77 0.26 -7.21
C ASN A 145 25.42 0.77 -5.78
N ASN A 146 25.61 -0.06 -4.76
CA ASN A 146 25.25 0.18 -3.35
C ASN A 146 23.72 0.33 -3.09
N VAL A 147 22.88 0.04 -4.08
CA VAL A 147 21.42 0.08 -3.93
C VAL A 147 20.93 -1.27 -3.39
N LYS A 148 20.30 -1.26 -2.23
CA LYS A 148 19.74 -2.46 -1.60
C LYS A 148 18.32 -2.21 -1.16
N LEU A 149 17.45 -3.18 -1.42
CA LEU A 149 16.06 -3.18 -1.02
C LEU A 149 15.83 -4.24 0.06
N LYS A 150 15.54 -3.82 1.28
CA LYS A 150 15.31 -4.69 2.43
C LYS A 150 13.83 -4.85 2.70
N VAL A 151 13.39 -6.08 2.95
CA VAL A 151 12.03 -6.41 3.37
C VAL A 151 11.87 -6.11 4.86
N VAL A 152 10.78 -5.45 5.21
CA VAL A 152 10.34 -5.20 6.58
C VAL A 152 8.92 -5.75 6.72
N GLU A 153 8.73 -6.79 7.50
CA GLU A 153 7.38 -7.33 7.73
C GLU A 153 6.54 -6.33 8.53
N THR A 154 5.43 -5.87 7.93
CA THR A 154 4.56 -4.83 8.48
C THR A 154 3.09 -5.27 8.44
N LEU A 155 2.79 -6.30 9.23
CA LEU A 155 1.44 -6.84 9.36
C LEU A 155 0.50 -5.84 10.04
N GLY A 156 -0.79 -6.09 9.97
CA GLY A 156 -1.82 -5.28 10.65
C GLY A 156 -2.93 -4.86 9.71
N HIS A 157 -2.61 -4.14 8.63
CA HIS A 157 -3.52 -3.87 7.51
C HIS A 157 -3.95 -5.18 6.83
N ALA A 158 -3.00 -6.05 6.57
CA ALA A 158 -3.22 -7.40 6.07
C ALA A 158 -2.22 -8.39 6.68
N SER A 159 -2.60 -9.68 6.78
CA SER A 159 -1.74 -10.73 7.31
C SER A 159 -0.58 -11.14 6.41
N HIS A 160 -0.53 -10.60 5.22
CA HIS A 160 0.46 -10.82 4.16
C HIS A 160 1.11 -9.51 3.70
N HIS A 161 1.22 -8.53 4.61
CA HIS A 161 1.75 -7.22 4.30
C HIS A 161 3.23 -7.11 4.70
N GLN A 162 4.03 -6.47 3.83
CA GLN A 162 5.42 -6.10 4.05
C GLN A 162 5.69 -4.73 3.43
N SER A 163 6.62 -4.01 4.01
CA SER A 163 7.18 -2.76 3.48
C SER A 163 8.58 -3.02 2.94
N TYR A 164 9.12 -2.04 2.21
CA TYR A 164 10.48 -2.10 1.72
C TYR A 164 11.27 -0.89 2.19
N TYR A 165 12.50 -1.12 2.61
CA TYR A 165 13.44 -0.07 2.97
C TYR A 165 14.59 -0.04 1.96
N GLU A 166 14.79 1.09 1.31
CA GLU A 166 15.93 1.33 0.43
C GLU A 166 17.02 2.07 1.22
N GLU A 167 18.17 1.40 1.36
CA GLU A 167 19.20 1.80 2.32
C GLU A 167 19.99 3.05 1.89
N LEU A 168 20.23 3.26 0.60
CA LEU A 168 21.05 4.36 0.08
C LEU A 168 20.36 5.71 0.26
N SER A 169 19.08 5.84 -0.11
CA SER A 169 18.27 7.04 0.08
C SER A 169 17.67 7.12 1.50
N ARG A 170 17.69 6.01 2.25
CA ARG A 170 16.98 5.85 3.52
C ARG A 170 15.47 6.11 3.37
N SER A 171 14.90 5.59 2.30
CA SER A 171 13.48 5.72 2.02
C SER A 171 12.73 4.43 2.31
N VAL A 172 11.50 4.56 2.80
CA VAL A 172 10.59 3.44 3.02
C VAL A 172 9.46 3.49 2.00
N PHE A 173 9.14 2.35 1.41
CA PHE A 173 7.93 2.08 0.66
C PHE A 173 6.96 1.35 1.59
N PRO A 174 6.07 2.08 2.28
CA PRO A 174 5.31 1.50 3.39
C PRO A 174 4.14 0.62 2.95
N GLY A 175 3.80 0.60 1.66
CA GLY A 175 2.50 0.06 1.25
C GLY A 175 1.38 0.77 2.00
N ASP A 176 0.43 0.00 2.54
CA ASP A 176 -0.71 0.50 3.31
C ASP A 176 -0.46 0.54 4.82
N ALA A 177 0.73 0.10 5.28
CA ALA A 177 1.08 0.15 6.70
C ALA A 177 1.21 1.58 7.27
N ALA A 178 1.26 2.59 6.40
CA ALA A 178 1.30 4.00 6.80
C ALA A 178 0.09 4.82 6.28
N GLY A 179 -0.97 4.15 5.79
CA GLY A 179 -2.17 4.79 5.27
C GLY A 179 -2.04 5.30 3.84
N ILE A 180 -3.02 6.08 3.42
CA ILE A 180 -3.12 6.75 2.11
C ILE A 180 -2.66 8.19 2.27
N TYR A 181 -1.73 8.64 1.43
CA TYR A 181 -1.21 10.01 1.47
C TYR A 181 -1.89 10.89 0.42
N ILE A 182 -2.63 11.88 0.87
CA ILE A 182 -3.25 12.88 0.02
C ILE A 182 -2.27 14.05 -0.14
N GLN A 183 -1.54 14.04 -1.23
CA GLN A 183 -0.42 14.96 -1.48
C GLN A 183 -0.86 16.42 -1.52
N GLU A 184 -2.01 16.72 -2.10
CA GLU A 184 -2.54 18.08 -2.26
C GLU A 184 -2.80 18.80 -0.93
N SER A 185 -3.17 18.05 0.09
CA SER A 185 -3.47 18.58 1.44
C SER A 185 -2.42 18.22 2.48
N ASP A 186 -1.39 17.46 2.08
CA ASP A 186 -0.30 16.95 2.93
C ASP A 186 -0.80 16.20 4.17
N VAL A 187 -1.83 15.37 4.00
CA VAL A 187 -2.44 14.58 5.07
C VAL A 187 -2.44 13.09 4.77
N ILE A 188 -2.57 12.30 5.83
CA ILE A 188 -2.72 10.85 5.74
C ILE A 188 -4.16 10.49 6.10
N VAL A 189 -4.72 9.54 5.37
CA VAL A 189 -6.04 8.95 5.65
C VAL A 189 -5.83 7.47 5.98
N PRO A 190 -6.39 6.96 7.09
CA PRO A 190 -6.29 5.54 7.41
C PRO A 190 -6.93 4.63 6.38
N THR A 191 -6.25 3.53 6.07
CA THR A 191 -6.76 2.40 5.30
C THR A 191 -6.68 1.14 6.16
N THR A 192 -7.78 0.80 6.80
CA THR A 192 -7.87 -0.21 7.86
C THR A 192 -9.04 -1.18 7.66
N PRO A 193 -9.14 -1.83 6.47
CA PRO A 193 -10.25 -2.74 6.19
C PRO A 193 -10.23 -3.96 7.12
N PRO A 194 -11.39 -4.60 7.40
CA PRO A 194 -11.42 -5.88 8.10
C PRO A 194 -10.75 -7.01 7.27
N PRO A 195 -10.05 -7.95 7.94
CA PRO A 195 -9.80 -8.06 9.37
C PRO A 195 -8.55 -7.26 9.80
N LEU A 196 -8.73 -6.17 10.49
CA LEU A 196 -7.65 -5.36 11.04
C LEU A 196 -7.05 -5.98 12.30
N ARG A 197 -5.72 -5.89 12.45
CA ARG A 197 -4.98 -6.14 13.71
C ARG A 197 -4.26 -4.86 14.10
N LEU A 198 -4.98 -4.00 14.82
CA LEU A 198 -4.48 -2.67 15.19
C LEU A 198 -3.26 -2.72 16.10
N ASP A 199 -3.21 -3.67 17.04
CA ASP A 199 -2.06 -3.95 17.89
C ASP A 199 -0.80 -4.26 17.07
N VAL A 200 -0.93 -5.14 16.08
CA VAL A 200 0.16 -5.52 15.18
C VAL A 200 0.52 -4.36 14.23
N ALA A 201 -0.46 -3.55 13.79
CA ALA A 201 -0.19 -2.36 12.98
C ALA A 201 0.67 -1.34 13.72
N PHE A 202 0.44 -1.16 15.04
CA PHE A 202 1.27 -0.30 15.88
C PHE A 202 2.71 -0.80 15.99
N GLU A 203 2.92 -2.11 16.17
CA GLU A 203 4.24 -2.71 16.15
C GLU A 203 4.93 -2.50 14.80
N SER A 204 4.19 -2.65 13.71
CA SER A 204 4.68 -2.43 12.34
C SER A 204 5.11 -0.98 12.12
N ILE A 205 4.31 -0.01 12.57
CA ILE A 205 4.65 1.42 12.47
C ILE A 205 5.93 1.70 13.30
N ASN A 206 6.07 1.12 14.50
CA ASN A 206 7.26 1.29 15.32
C ASN A 206 8.50 0.72 14.61
N LYS A 207 8.42 -0.47 14.01
CA LYS A 207 9.52 -1.03 13.17
C LYS A 207 9.95 -0.07 12.06
N LEU A 208 8.98 0.56 11.37
CA LEU A 208 9.29 1.55 10.32
C LEU A 208 9.96 2.80 10.91
N MET A 209 9.52 3.27 12.08
CA MET A 209 10.13 4.42 12.76
C MET A 209 11.57 4.13 13.22
N ASP A 210 11.85 2.91 13.68
CA ASP A 210 13.19 2.48 14.13
C ASP A 210 14.24 2.50 13.01
N LEU A 211 13.82 2.37 11.76
CA LEU A 211 14.69 2.55 10.58
C LEU A 211 15.15 3.99 10.40
N ARG A 212 14.53 4.97 11.07
CA ARG A 212 14.78 6.41 10.94
C ARG A 212 14.79 6.86 9.47
N PRO A 213 13.72 6.57 8.72
CA PRO A 213 13.67 6.93 7.30
C PRO A 213 13.65 8.45 7.11
N LYS A 214 14.19 8.90 5.98
CA LYS A 214 14.08 10.30 5.53
C LYS A 214 12.73 10.60 4.91
N SER A 215 12.30 9.68 4.00
CA SER A 215 11.10 9.86 3.20
C SER A 215 10.28 8.58 3.20
N LEU A 216 8.96 8.74 3.01
CA LEU A 216 8.04 7.67 2.71
C LEU A 216 7.62 7.79 1.25
N PHE A 217 7.59 6.68 0.53
CA PHE A 217 7.12 6.57 -0.84
C PHE A 217 5.84 5.75 -0.84
N TYR A 218 4.71 6.45 -0.72
CA TYR A 218 3.38 5.85 -0.57
C TYR A 218 2.91 5.20 -1.86
N SER A 219 2.33 4.01 -1.75
CA SER A 219 1.63 3.37 -2.87
C SER A 219 0.40 4.19 -3.28
N HIS A 220 -0.24 4.84 -2.31
CA HIS A 220 -1.32 5.82 -2.45
C HIS A 220 -0.96 7.14 -1.72
N PHE A 221 -0.37 8.17 -2.26
CA PHE A 221 0.37 8.44 -3.48
C PHE A 221 1.62 9.28 -3.17
N GLY A 222 2.72 8.94 -3.85
CA GLY A 222 3.88 9.82 -3.96
C GLY A 222 4.83 9.88 -2.76
N LYS A 223 5.79 10.82 -2.85
CA LYS A 223 6.81 11.04 -1.84
C LYS A 223 6.29 11.98 -0.74
N ALA A 224 6.48 11.58 0.49
CA ALA A 224 6.36 12.45 1.66
C ALA A 224 7.70 12.54 2.39
N ASP A 225 8.13 13.77 2.68
CA ASP A 225 9.26 14.04 3.55
C ASP A 225 8.82 13.99 5.04
N ASN A 226 9.77 14.15 5.98
CA ASN A 226 9.49 14.07 7.41
C ASN A 226 8.85 12.73 7.83
N ALA A 227 9.42 11.64 7.33
CA ALA A 227 8.86 10.28 7.48
C ALA A 227 8.49 9.91 8.93
N LEU A 228 9.34 10.25 9.92
CA LEU A 228 9.05 9.95 11.33
C LEU A 228 7.82 10.70 11.84
N GLU A 229 7.67 11.96 11.48
CA GLU A 229 6.50 12.78 11.84
C GLU A 229 5.22 12.21 11.21
N LYS A 230 5.29 11.81 9.93
CA LYS A 230 4.18 11.18 9.21
C LYS A 230 3.76 9.86 9.87
N LEU A 231 4.69 8.97 10.17
CA LEU A 231 4.42 7.69 10.84
C LEU A 231 3.81 7.91 12.24
N GLN A 232 4.35 8.86 13.01
CA GLN A 232 3.82 9.17 14.33
C GLN A 232 2.43 9.81 14.26
N THR A 233 2.17 10.64 13.26
CA THR A 233 0.86 11.24 13.02
C THR A 233 -0.16 10.17 12.66
N TYR A 234 0.18 9.25 11.77
CA TYR A 234 -0.67 8.11 11.41
C TYR A 234 -0.99 7.22 12.63
N LYS A 235 0.03 6.90 13.44
CA LYS A 235 -0.15 6.13 14.67
C LYS A 235 -1.14 6.80 15.64
N ARG A 236 -1.00 8.13 15.88
CA ARG A 236 -1.94 8.91 16.71
C ARG A 236 -3.35 8.92 16.13
N GLN A 237 -3.48 9.00 14.81
CA GLN A 237 -4.77 8.98 14.12
C GLN A 237 -5.50 7.64 14.32
N LEU A 238 -4.77 6.51 14.18
CA LEU A 238 -5.34 5.18 14.46
C LEU A 238 -5.77 5.03 15.92
N ALA A 239 -5.00 5.54 16.87
CA ALA A 239 -5.37 5.53 18.29
C ALA A 239 -6.63 6.38 18.56
N LEU A 240 -6.74 7.54 17.92
CA LEU A 240 -7.94 8.39 17.99
C LEU A 240 -9.17 7.66 17.49
N TRP A 241 -9.08 7.00 16.32
CA TRP A 241 -10.19 6.25 15.74
C TRP A 241 -10.64 5.10 16.66
N ALA A 242 -9.67 4.34 17.20
CA ALA A 242 -9.95 3.25 18.14
C ALA A 242 -10.61 3.75 19.44
N LYS A 243 -10.16 4.90 19.96
CA LYS A 243 -10.77 5.52 21.15
C LYS A 243 -12.22 5.94 20.88
N ILE A 244 -12.49 6.55 19.72
CA ILE A 244 -13.83 6.96 19.33
C ILE A 244 -14.73 5.74 19.14
N ALA A 245 -14.24 4.69 18.46
CA ALA A 245 -14.95 3.44 18.26
C ALA A 245 -15.31 2.79 19.61
N LYS A 246 -14.37 2.71 20.55
CA LYS A 246 -14.63 2.17 21.90
C LYS A 246 -15.74 2.94 22.62
N GLN A 247 -15.65 4.25 22.63
CA GLN A 247 -16.67 5.09 23.26
C GLN A 247 -18.05 4.95 22.61
N GLY A 248 -18.09 4.78 21.26
CA GLY A 248 -19.32 4.56 20.52
C GLY A 248 -19.95 3.22 20.87
N LEU A 249 -19.16 2.15 20.90
CA LEU A 249 -19.63 0.81 21.29
C LEU A 249 -20.16 0.78 22.73
N GLU A 250 -19.50 1.45 23.67
CA GLU A 250 -19.97 1.57 25.06
C GLU A 250 -21.32 2.30 25.15
N LYS A 251 -21.62 3.20 24.22
CA LYS A 251 -22.88 3.93 24.10
C LYS A 251 -23.92 3.24 23.21
N GLN A 252 -23.59 2.07 22.65
CA GLN A 252 -24.42 1.34 21.69
C GLN A 252 -24.72 2.15 20.41
N GLU A 253 -23.80 3.02 20.02
CA GLU A 253 -23.87 3.75 18.75
C GLU A 253 -23.66 2.77 17.58
N ASP A 254 -24.37 3.00 16.47
CA ASP A 254 -24.11 2.25 15.24
C ASP A 254 -22.84 2.73 14.53
N ILE A 255 -22.42 2.01 13.50
CA ILE A 255 -21.17 2.30 12.77
C ILE A 255 -21.23 3.65 12.07
N GLU A 256 -22.40 4.09 11.62
CA GLU A 256 -22.58 5.37 10.93
C GLU A 256 -22.33 6.53 11.90
N ALA A 257 -22.92 6.46 13.11
CA ALA A 257 -22.69 7.44 14.17
C ALA A 257 -21.21 7.49 14.60
N ILE A 258 -20.55 6.32 14.76
CA ILE A 258 -19.12 6.24 15.06
C ILE A 258 -18.30 6.88 13.93
N GLY A 259 -18.59 6.55 12.67
CA GLY A 259 -17.92 7.13 11.51
C GLY A 259 -18.03 8.65 11.44
N LYS A 260 -19.24 9.20 11.70
CA LYS A 260 -19.47 10.64 11.77
C LYS A 260 -18.61 11.29 12.87
N ARG A 261 -18.54 10.69 14.06
CA ARG A 261 -17.69 11.17 15.15
C ARG A 261 -16.19 11.13 14.80
N ILE A 262 -15.76 10.10 14.08
CA ILE A 262 -14.39 10.02 13.56
C ILE A 262 -14.12 11.22 12.64
N VAL A 263 -14.96 11.46 11.65
CA VAL A 263 -14.84 12.61 10.74
C VAL A 263 -14.84 13.95 11.49
N GLU A 264 -15.70 14.12 12.49
CA GLU A 264 -15.77 15.34 13.30
C GLU A 264 -14.51 15.60 14.15
N ASN A 265 -13.82 14.55 14.57
CA ASN A 265 -12.68 14.66 15.50
C ASN A 265 -11.31 14.50 14.83
N ASP A 266 -11.24 13.93 13.63
CA ASP A 266 -10.01 13.79 12.87
C ASP A 266 -9.80 14.98 11.92
N SER A 267 -8.90 15.89 12.30
CA SER A 267 -8.63 17.10 11.51
C SER A 267 -7.96 16.81 10.17
N ALA A 268 -7.15 15.74 10.08
CA ALA A 268 -6.50 15.33 8.83
C ALA A 268 -7.55 14.77 7.85
N LEU A 269 -8.42 13.87 8.33
CA LEU A 269 -9.52 13.35 7.52
C LEU A 269 -10.45 14.47 7.03
N ARG A 270 -10.78 15.45 7.89
CA ARG A 270 -11.60 16.60 7.47
C ARG A 270 -10.97 17.39 6.33
N LYS A 271 -9.66 17.62 6.36
CA LYS A 271 -8.94 18.31 5.26
C LYS A 271 -9.00 17.54 3.95
N ALA A 272 -8.99 16.21 4.02
CA ALA A 272 -9.05 15.34 2.85
C ALA A 272 -10.49 14.98 2.43
N LEU A 273 -11.51 15.35 3.21
CA LEU A 273 -12.85 14.79 3.07
C LEU A 273 -13.49 15.05 1.70
N ASP A 274 -13.29 16.25 1.15
CA ASP A 274 -13.84 16.59 -0.17
C ASP A 274 -13.14 15.78 -1.26
N TYR A 275 -11.81 15.63 -1.18
CA TYR A 275 -11.06 14.77 -2.10
C TYR A 275 -11.53 13.31 -1.99
N VAL A 276 -11.62 12.77 -0.78
CA VAL A 276 -12.04 11.39 -0.53
C VAL A 276 -13.44 11.14 -1.09
N LYS A 277 -14.41 12.03 -0.84
CA LYS A 277 -15.81 11.87 -1.28
C LYS A 277 -15.99 11.85 -2.80
N ILE A 278 -15.24 12.66 -3.53
CA ILE A 278 -15.33 12.72 -5.00
C ILE A 278 -14.47 11.69 -5.71
N HIS A 279 -13.54 11.05 -4.97
CA HIS A 279 -12.63 10.08 -5.57
C HIS A 279 -13.37 8.77 -5.91
N PRO A 280 -13.27 8.26 -7.16
CA PRO A 280 -14.07 7.12 -7.64
C PRO A 280 -13.90 5.82 -6.84
N VAL A 281 -12.78 5.66 -6.13
CA VAL A 281 -12.46 4.47 -5.34
C VAL A 281 -12.52 4.74 -3.84
N LEU A 282 -12.04 5.91 -3.37
CA LEU A 282 -11.94 6.19 -1.94
C LEU A 282 -13.29 6.57 -1.30
N GLY A 283 -14.23 7.15 -2.09
CA GLY A 283 -15.42 7.82 -1.57
C GLY A 283 -16.37 6.93 -0.79
N ASP A 284 -16.81 5.85 -1.38
CA ASP A 284 -17.92 5.07 -0.80
C ASP A 284 -17.45 3.85 0.01
N THR A 285 -16.27 3.30 -0.29
CA THR A 285 -15.86 2.00 0.26
C THR A 285 -14.67 2.09 1.21
N VAL A 286 -13.64 2.88 0.90
CA VAL A 286 -12.41 2.86 1.69
C VAL A 286 -12.61 3.46 3.07
N LEU A 287 -13.33 4.58 3.18
CA LEU A 287 -13.58 5.20 4.48
C LEU A 287 -14.49 4.34 5.34
N SER A 288 -15.62 3.85 4.80
CA SER A 288 -16.56 2.99 5.54
C SER A 288 -15.91 1.67 5.97
N ASN A 289 -15.15 1.01 5.08
CA ASN A 289 -14.40 -0.19 5.41
C ASN A 289 -13.32 0.07 6.46
N SER A 290 -12.66 1.23 6.40
CA SER A 290 -11.65 1.59 7.40
C SER A 290 -12.25 1.82 8.78
N VAL A 291 -13.41 2.47 8.86
CA VAL A 291 -14.18 2.60 10.12
C VAL A 291 -14.61 1.23 10.62
N GLN A 292 -15.15 0.38 9.73
CA GLN A 292 -15.58 -0.99 10.07
C GLN A 292 -14.44 -1.80 10.68
N GLY A 293 -13.25 -1.79 10.07
CA GLY A 293 -12.12 -2.57 10.58
C GLY A 293 -11.68 -2.14 11.98
N VAL A 294 -11.69 -0.83 12.26
CA VAL A 294 -11.38 -0.32 13.61
C VAL A 294 -12.47 -0.70 14.61
N VAL A 295 -13.75 -0.59 14.23
CA VAL A 295 -14.89 -0.98 15.09
C VAL A 295 -14.86 -2.47 15.39
N ASP A 296 -14.64 -3.33 14.39
CA ASP A 296 -14.55 -4.77 14.54
C ASP A 296 -13.37 -5.17 15.45
N TYR A 297 -12.21 -4.51 15.29
CA TYR A 297 -11.07 -4.73 16.15
C TYR A 297 -11.41 -4.41 17.62
N VAL A 298 -11.97 -3.23 17.88
CA VAL A 298 -12.32 -2.81 19.24
C VAL A 298 -13.41 -3.69 19.83
N ALA A 299 -14.44 -4.05 19.07
CA ALA A 299 -15.50 -4.97 19.52
C ALA A 299 -14.93 -6.33 19.92
N LYS A 300 -13.96 -6.84 19.15
CA LYS A 300 -13.38 -8.17 19.38
C LYS A 300 -12.35 -8.20 20.52
N TYR A 301 -11.50 -7.18 20.62
CA TYR A 301 -10.34 -7.21 21.53
C TYR A 301 -10.49 -6.26 22.73
N GLY A 302 -11.43 -5.31 22.70
CA GLY A 302 -11.71 -4.38 23.79
C GLY A 302 -10.58 -3.39 24.11
N THR A 303 -9.47 -3.44 23.38
CA THR A 303 -8.25 -2.68 23.65
C THR A 303 -8.09 -1.51 22.67
N VAL A 304 -7.51 -0.43 23.18
CA VAL A 304 -6.97 0.68 22.37
C VAL A 304 -5.47 0.68 22.62
N PRO A 305 -4.63 0.43 21.60
CA PRO A 305 -3.19 0.47 21.76
C PRO A 305 -2.72 1.86 22.23
N GLU A 306 -1.73 1.90 23.10
CA GLU A 306 -1.10 3.16 23.55
C GLU A 306 -0.18 3.72 22.43
N THR A 307 -0.15 5.05 22.30
CA THR A 307 0.64 5.77 21.27
C THR A 307 2.08 5.99 21.72
#